data_ca7a10b18605b3648d40ec2252b04523
#
_entry.id   ca7a10b18605b3648d40ec2252b04523
#
_cell.length_a   1.000
_cell.length_b   1.000
_cell.length_c   1.000
_cell.angle_alpha   90.00
_cell.angle_beta   90.00
_cell.angle_gamma   90.00
#
_symmetry.space_group_name_H-M   'P 1'
#
loop_
_entity.id
_entity.type
_entity.pdbx_description
1 polymer ?
#
loop_
_entity_poly.entity_id
_entity_poly.type
_entity_poly.pdbx_seq_one_letter_code
_entity_poly.pdbx_strand_id
1 'polypeptide(L)'
;MKAIIGKKVGMSQIFDENGHVIPVTVIEAGPCTVVQKKTSEKEGYNAVQLGYEDVAEKKLTKGEMGHLNKAGVSPKKHLREFDLDNAAELNIGDIVKADTFQAGDFVDITGISKGHGYQGVIKRWGAQRTPTSHGGGPVPRHAGSMGSSTDPSRIFKGKIGAGHMGVDQVTVQNLSVVKVDPELNMLVVCGAVPGPKGGLVTIKSTVKVHKVKQAGADISKNPQKASGRNPQKASARNK
;
A
#
# COMPACT_ATOMS: atom_id res chain seq x y z
N MET A 1 -12.04 -0.73 -10.96
CA MET A 1 -11.17 0.22 -10.22
C MET A 1 -10.10 0.79 -11.12
N LYS A 2 -9.53 1.99 -10.81
CA LYS A 2 -8.33 2.51 -11.48
C LYS A 2 -7.10 1.81 -10.88
N ALA A 3 -6.13 1.41 -11.69
CA ALA A 3 -4.88 0.82 -11.20
C ALA A 3 -3.72 1.06 -12.15
N ILE A 4 -2.49 1.16 -11.61
CA ILE A 4 -1.26 1.32 -12.36
C ILE A 4 -0.07 0.71 -11.60
N ILE A 5 0.98 0.35 -12.34
CA ILE A 5 2.25 -0.09 -11.75
C ILE A 5 3.19 1.11 -11.72
N GLY A 6 3.97 1.22 -10.66
CA GLY A 6 4.96 2.28 -10.53
C GLY A 6 6.19 1.85 -9.75
N LYS A 7 7.14 2.76 -9.66
CA LYS A 7 8.42 2.59 -8.95
C LYS A 7 8.60 3.73 -7.95
N LYS A 8 8.88 3.38 -6.71
CA LYS A 8 9.14 4.38 -5.66
C LYS A 8 10.44 5.13 -5.92
N VAL A 9 10.36 6.41 -6.20
CA VAL A 9 11.55 7.27 -6.40
C VAL A 9 12.14 7.67 -5.04
N GLY A 10 11.30 8.17 -4.13
CA GLY A 10 11.76 8.60 -2.82
C GLY A 10 10.67 9.31 -2.03
N MET A 11 11.10 9.94 -0.93
CA MET A 11 10.23 10.79 -0.11
C MET A 11 10.76 12.22 -0.11
N SER A 12 9.83 13.17 -0.05
CA SER A 12 10.09 14.60 0.04
C SER A 12 9.00 15.24 0.89
N GLN A 13 8.93 16.55 0.90
CA GLN A 13 7.88 17.32 1.53
C GLN A 13 7.40 18.43 0.59
N ILE A 14 6.14 18.78 0.69
CA ILE A 14 5.51 19.88 -0.04
C ILE A 14 4.87 20.79 1.00
N PHE A 15 4.84 22.07 0.73
CA PHE A 15 4.14 23.05 1.57
C PHE A 15 2.76 23.33 0.97
N ASP A 16 1.76 23.30 1.83
CA ASP A 16 0.40 23.74 1.50
C ASP A 16 0.33 25.27 1.44
N GLU A 17 -0.75 25.81 0.88
CA GLU A 17 -1.01 27.26 0.81
C GLU A 17 -0.97 27.94 2.19
N ASN A 18 -1.31 27.21 3.24
CA ASN A 18 -1.26 27.67 4.62
C ASN A 18 0.12 27.52 5.29
N GLY A 19 1.15 27.10 4.55
CA GLY A 19 2.50 26.86 5.07
C GLY A 19 2.66 25.56 5.84
N HIS A 20 1.67 24.67 5.87
CA HIS A 20 1.80 23.36 6.51
C HIS A 20 2.65 22.42 5.67
N VAL A 21 3.52 21.66 6.34
CA VAL A 21 4.37 20.64 5.70
C VAL A 21 3.58 19.36 5.46
N ILE A 22 3.47 18.94 4.22
CA ILE A 22 2.87 17.66 3.82
C ILE A 22 4.00 16.69 3.45
N PRO A 23 4.25 15.60 4.21
CA PRO A 23 5.21 14.59 3.84
C PRO A 23 4.66 13.80 2.64
N VAL A 24 5.47 13.65 1.60
CA VAL A 24 5.04 13.00 0.37
C VAL A 24 6.02 11.93 -0.10
N THR A 25 5.49 10.93 -0.77
CA THR A 25 6.28 9.97 -1.54
C THR A 25 6.05 10.21 -3.03
N VAL A 26 7.14 10.31 -3.77
CA VAL A 26 7.16 10.42 -5.23
C VAL A 26 7.26 9.03 -5.82
N ILE A 27 6.36 8.73 -6.74
CA ILE A 27 6.27 7.46 -7.46
C ILE A 27 6.28 7.75 -8.95
N GLU A 28 7.14 7.09 -9.69
CA GLU A 28 7.10 7.05 -11.14
C GLU A 28 6.02 6.03 -11.54
N ALA A 29 4.87 6.51 -11.99
CA ALA A 29 3.67 5.71 -12.27
C ALA A 29 3.46 5.56 -13.77
N GLY A 30 3.88 4.45 -14.33
CA GLY A 30 3.84 4.19 -15.78
C GLY A 30 5.05 4.75 -16.53
N PRO A 31 5.02 4.76 -17.87
CA PRO A 31 3.94 4.24 -18.70
C PRO A 31 3.79 2.71 -18.60
N CYS A 32 2.55 2.23 -18.48
CA CYS A 32 2.24 0.81 -18.46
C CYS A 32 1.56 0.42 -19.76
N THR A 33 2.02 -0.66 -20.40
CA THR A 33 1.42 -1.15 -21.65
C THR A 33 0.48 -2.32 -21.35
N VAL A 34 -0.69 -2.33 -21.99
CA VAL A 34 -1.64 -3.46 -21.91
C VAL A 34 -1.09 -4.63 -22.71
N VAL A 35 -0.81 -5.73 -22.02
CA VAL A 35 -0.23 -6.93 -22.63
C VAL A 35 -1.30 -7.97 -22.96
N GLN A 36 -2.25 -8.19 -22.07
CA GLN A 36 -3.31 -9.16 -22.26
C GLN A 36 -4.61 -8.65 -21.63
N LYS A 37 -5.71 -8.97 -22.27
CA LYS A 37 -7.06 -8.79 -21.76
C LYS A 37 -7.68 -10.17 -21.52
N LYS A 38 -8.07 -10.43 -20.29
CA LYS A 38 -8.75 -11.66 -19.87
C LYS A 38 -10.25 -11.41 -19.81
N THR A 39 -11.02 -12.38 -20.31
CA THR A 39 -12.47 -12.32 -20.35
C THR A 39 -13.07 -13.52 -19.63
N SER A 40 -14.26 -13.34 -19.08
CA SER A 40 -14.99 -14.40 -18.37
C SER A 40 -15.29 -15.62 -19.25
N GLU A 41 -15.38 -15.44 -20.58
CA GLU A 41 -15.67 -16.53 -21.51
C GLU A 41 -14.49 -17.50 -21.70
N LYS A 42 -13.26 -17.00 -21.68
CA LYS A 42 -12.05 -17.79 -21.93
C LYS A 42 -11.32 -18.18 -20.66
N GLU A 43 -11.12 -17.22 -19.75
CA GLU A 43 -10.32 -17.38 -18.53
C GLU A 43 -11.17 -17.51 -17.26
N GLY A 44 -12.47 -17.28 -17.34
CA GLY A 44 -13.40 -17.36 -16.20
C GLY A 44 -13.48 -16.09 -15.33
N TYR A 45 -12.69 -15.05 -15.63
CA TYR A 45 -12.71 -13.74 -14.95
C TYR A 45 -12.26 -12.63 -15.89
N ASN A 46 -12.63 -11.40 -15.52
CA ASN A 46 -12.24 -10.21 -16.28
C ASN A 46 -11.03 -9.55 -15.62
N ALA A 47 -9.95 -9.35 -16.38
CA ALA A 47 -8.77 -8.64 -15.93
C ALA A 47 -7.96 -8.10 -17.12
N VAL A 48 -7.16 -7.07 -16.83
CA VAL A 48 -6.20 -6.50 -17.78
C VAL A 48 -4.80 -6.70 -17.20
N GLN A 49 -3.92 -7.31 -17.99
CA GLN A 49 -2.52 -7.47 -17.63
C GLN A 49 -1.73 -6.26 -18.13
N LEU A 50 -1.12 -5.53 -17.20
CA LEU A 50 -0.25 -4.39 -17.48
C LEU A 50 1.21 -4.80 -17.41
N GLY A 51 2.00 -4.34 -18.38
CA GLY A 51 3.46 -4.48 -18.43
C GLY A 51 4.15 -3.16 -18.09
N TYR A 52 5.18 -3.22 -17.25
CA TYR A 52 5.94 -2.05 -16.77
C TYR A 52 7.45 -2.29 -16.86
N GLU A 53 8.21 -1.22 -17.14
CA GLU A 53 9.68 -1.18 -17.30
C GLU A 53 10.18 -2.04 -18.46
N ASP A 54 10.70 -1.38 -19.51
CA ASP A 54 11.30 -2.07 -20.64
C ASP A 54 12.61 -2.76 -20.22
N VAL A 55 12.82 -3.93 -20.79
CA VAL A 55 14.00 -4.74 -20.46
C VAL A 55 14.58 -5.37 -21.74
N ALA A 56 15.89 -5.55 -21.76
CA ALA A 56 16.54 -6.24 -22.87
C ALA A 56 16.06 -7.72 -22.95
N GLU A 57 15.81 -8.22 -24.15
CA GLU A 57 15.34 -9.59 -24.43
C GLU A 57 16.15 -10.67 -23.72
N LYS A 58 17.47 -10.47 -23.61
CA LYS A 58 18.39 -11.39 -22.94
C LYS A 58 18.07 -11.66 -21.46
N LYS A 59 17.25 -10.80 -20.83
CA LYS A 59 16.87 -10.91 -19.40
C LYS A 59 15.53 -11.63 -19.21
N LEU A 60 14.83 -11.96 -20.28
CA LEU A 60 13.55 -12.66 -20.25
C LEU A 60 13.74 -14.12 -20.68
N THR A 61 12.88 -14.98 -20.15
CA THR A 61 12.79 -16.36 -20.57
C THR A 61 12.09 -16.47 -21.94
N LYS A 62 12.32 -17.56 -22.67
CA LYS A 62 11.67 -17.82 -23.99
C LYS A 62 10.13 -17.81 -23.87
N GLY A 63 9.58 -18.30 -22.76
CA GLY A 63 8.14 -18.30 -22.52
C GLY A 63 7.56 -16.89 -22.34
N GLU A 64 8.24 -16.04 -21.56
CA GLU A 64 7.85 -14.63 -21.35
C GLU A 64 7.94 -13.84 -22.66
N MET A 65 9.03 -14.07 -23.45
CA MET A 65 9.16 -13.47 -24.78
C MET A 65 8.03 -13.90 -25.72
N GLY A 66 7.70 -15.19 -25.74
CA GLY A 66 6.59 -15.70 -26.54
C GLY A 66 5.24 -15.07 -26.19
N HIS A 67 5.00 -14.84 -24.89
CA HIS A 67 3.81 -14.15 -24.39
C HIS A 67 3.74 -12.68 -24.86
N LEU A 68 4.83 -11.93 -24.71
CA LEU A 68 4.91 -10.52 -25.12
C LEU A 68 4.87 -10.36 -26.64
N ASN A 69 5.54 -11.24 -27.40
CA ASN A 69 5.51 -11.25 -28.86
C ASN A 69 4.11 -11.54 -29.40
N LYS A 70 3.33 -12.43 -28.76
CA LYS A 70 1.93 -12.68 -29.11
C LYS A 70 1.07 -11.42 -28.98
N ALA A 71 1.39 -10.56 -28.00
CA ALA A 71 0.73 -9.28 -27.79
C ALA A 71 1.27 -8.15 -28.69
N GLY A 72 2.39 -8.36 -29.40
CA GLY A 72 3.05 -7.32 -30.20
C GLY A 72 3.64 -6.17 -29.38
N VAL A 73 3.99 -6.44 -28.12
CA VAL A 73 4.45 -5.45 -27.13
C VAL A 73 5.95 -5.62 -26.90
N SER A 74 6.66 -4.50 -26.65
CA SER A 74 8.07 -4.51 -26.25
C SER A 74 8.30 -5.36 -24.99
N PRO A 75 9.50 -5.94 -24.82
CA PRO A 75 9.84 -6.74 -23.65
C PRO A 75 9.69 -5.96 -22.35
N LYS A 76 8.77 -6.41 -21.46
CA LYS A 76 8.48 -5.79 -20.17
C LYS A 76 8.99 -6.65 -19.02
N LYS A 77 9.55 -6.01 -18.00
CA LYS A 77 10.14 -6.67 -16.84
C LYS A 77 9.10 -7.14 -15.82
N HIS A 78 8.07 -6.35 -15.64
CA HIS A 78 7.05 -6.59 -14.62
C HIS A 78 5.67 -6.70 -15.26
N LEU A 79 4.99 -7.81 -15.02
CA LEU A 79 3.64 -8.06 -15.45
C LEU A 79 2.74 -8.20 -14.22
N ARG A 80 1.61 -7.49 -14.17
CA ARG A 80 0.61 -7.58 -13.11
C ARG A 80 -0.79 -7.47 -13.69
N GLU A 81 -1.72 -8.17 -13.08
CA GLU A 81 -3.12 -8.17 -13.48
C GLU A 81 -3.94 -7.28 -12.56
N PHE A 82 -4.88 -6.57 -13.16
CA PHE A 82 -5.80 -5.69 -12.47
C PHE A 82 -7.21 -5.84 -13.02
N ASP A 83 -8.18 -5.78 -12.13
CA ASP A 83 -9.59 -5.60 -12.47
C ASP A 83 -9.85 -4.09 -12.63
N LEU A 84 -9.89 -3.63 -13.88
CA LEU A 84 -10.09 -2.22 -14.24
C LEU A 84 -11.55 -1.98 -14.64
N ASP A 85 -12.15 -0.86 -14.22
CA ASP A 85 -13.51 -0.49 -14.61
C ASP A 85 -13.62 -0.28 -16.13
N ASN A 86 -12.58 0.28 -16.73
CA ASN A 86 -12.47 0.53 -18.18
C ASN A 86 -11.85 -0.62 -18.97
N ALA A 87 -11.82 -1.85 -18.41
CA ALA A 87 -11.25 -3.03 -19.08
C ALA A 87 -11.87 -3.30 -20.46
N ALA A 88 -13.14 -2.92 -20.66
CA ALA A 88 -13.84 -3.10 -21.94
C ALA A 88 -13.28 -2.21 -23.06
N GLU A 89 -12.87 -0.99 -22.71
CA GLU A 89 -12.41 0.05 -23.65
C GLU A 89 -10.94 -0.11 -24.05
N LEU A 90 -10.13 -0.69 -23.16
CA LEU A 90 -8.70 -0.87 -23.39
C LEU A 90 -8.43 -1.97 -24.42
N ASN A 91 -7.50 -1.72 -25.32
CA ASN A 91 -6.99 -2.67 -26.29
C ASN A 91 -5.56 -3.10 -25.94
N ILE A 92 -5.15 -4.26 -26.47
CA ILE A 92 -3.78 -4.74 -26.36
C ILE A 92 -2.84 -3.74 -27.07
N GLY A 93 -1.78 -3.32 -26.35
CA GLY A 93 -0.84 -2.30 -26.84
C GLY A 93 -1.13 -0.89 -26.34
N ASP A 94 -2.30 -0.61 -25.78
CA ASP A 94 -2.62 0.69 -25.21
C ASP A 94 -1.70 1.04 -24.04
N ILE A 95 -1.44 2.32 -23.86
CA ILE A 95 -0.55 2.84 -22.81
C ILE A 95 -1.37 3.53 -21.71
N VAL A 96 -1.27 3.01 -20.51
CA VAL A 96 -1.85 3.60 -19.30
C VAL A 96 -0.78 4.47 -18.61
N LYS A 97 -1.08 5.74 -18.39
CA LYS A 97 -0.18 6.73 -17.77
C LYS A 97 -0.71 7.20 -16.41
N ALA A 98 0.06 8.06 -15.76
CA ALA A 98 -0.29 8.65 -14.46
C ALA A 98 -1.57 9.51 -14.51
N ASP A 99 -1.99 10.00 -15.67
CA ASP A 99 -3.20 10.79 -15.92
C ASP A 99 -4.52 10.08 -15.56
N THR A 100 -4.46 8.75 -15.39
CA THR A 100 -5.57 7.95 -14.87
C THR A 100 -6.02 8.42 -13.48
N PHE A 101 -5.12 9.02 -12.70
CA PHE A 101 -5.38 9.54 -11.36
C PHE A 101 -5.40 11.06 -11.37
N GLN A 102 -6.18 11.64 -10.45
CA GLN A 102 -6.30 13.08 -10.27
C GLN A 102 -5.86 13.50 -8.86
N ALA A 103 -5.43 14.75 -8.70
CA ALA A 103 -5.16 15.32 -7.38
C ALA A 103 -6.44 15.27 -6.52
N GLY A 104 -6.31 14.81 -5.27
CA GLY A 104 -7.45 14.60 -4.37
C GLY A 104 -7.99 13.16 -4.39
N ASP A 105 -7.64 12.32 -5.36
CA ASP A 105 -8.01 10.90 -5.35
C ASP A 105 -7.38 10.19 -4.15
N PHE A 106 -8.06 9.13 -3.67
CA PHE A 106 -7.53 8.25 -2.63
C PHE A 106 -7.12 6.92 -3.23
N VAL A 107 -5.93 6.47 -2.85
CA VAL A 107 -5.30 5.28 -3.42
C VAL A 107 -4.83 4.31 -2.34
N ASP A 108 -4.84 3.02 -2.69
CA ASP A 108 -4.24 1.94 -1.93
C ASP A 108 -2.96 1.51 -2.64
N ILE A 109 -1.84 1.53 -1.92
CA ILE A 109 -0.52 1.24 -2.50
C ILE A 109 0.05 -0.03 -1.88
N THR A 110 0.29 -1.02 -2.74
CA THR A 110 0.87 -2.30 -2.35
C THR A 110 2.32 -2.37 -2.83
N GLY A 111 3.20 -2.78 -1.94
CA GLY A 111 4.62 -2.99 -2.25
C GLY A 111 5.26 -4.01 -1.33
N ILE A 112 6.50 -4.37 -1.62
CA ILE A 112 7.29 -5.26 -0.77
C ILE A 112 8.00 -4.42 0.28
N SER A 113 7.79 -4.75 1.55
CA SER A 113 8.41 -4.04 2.67
C SER A 113 9.93 -4.21 2.69
N LYS A 114 10.63 -3.31 3.39
CA LYS A 114 12.07 -3.44 3.59
C LYS A 114 12.39 -4.68 4.41
N GLY A 115 13.39 -5.45 4.00
CA GLY A 115 13.89 -6.59 4.76
C GLY A 115 14.63 -6.16 6.02
N HIS A 116 14.45 -6.91 7.09
CA HIS A 116 15.11 -6.71 8.38
C HIS A 116 15.91 -7.96 8.81
N GLY A 117 15.91 -9.01 8.01
CA GLY A 117 16.55 -10.28 8.32
C GLY A 117 15.87 -11.01 9.50
N TYR A 118 16.62 -11.84 10.20
CA TYR A 118 16.12 -12.56 11.38
C TYR A 118 16.03 -11.62 12.59
N GLN A 119 14.84 -11.48 13.16
CA GLN A 119 14.59 -10.59 14.29
C GLN A 119 13.95 -11.34 15.46
N GLY A 120 14.31 -10.91 16.68
CA GLY A 120 13.70 -11.39 17.91
C GLY A 120 12.25 -10.93 18.06
N VAL A 121 11.53 -11.56 18.98
CA VAL A 121 10.09 -11.35 19.24
C VAL A 121 9.74 -9.89 19.54
N ILE A 122 10.63 -9.17 20.23
CA ILE A 122 10.39 -7.78 20.63
C ILE A 122 10.30 -6.88 19.40
N LYS A 123 11.24 -6.98 18.46
CA LYS A 123 11.23 -6.15 17.25
C LYS A 123 10.20 -6.63 16.24
N ARG A 124 10.05 -7.96 16.09
CA ARG A 124 9.16 -8.55 15.09
C ARG A 124 7.69 -8.37 15.42
N TRP A 125 7.32 -8.50 16.70
CA TRP A 125 5.93 -8.53 17.16
C TRP A 125 5.57 -7.44 18.16
N GLY A 126 6.53 -6.58 18.53
CA GLY A 126 6.30 -5.56 19.56
C GLY A 126 6.09 -6.15 20.96
N ALA A 127 6.57 -7.37 21.21
CA ALA A 127 6.43 -8.03 22.51
C ALA A 127 7.14 -7.23 23.60
N GLN A 128 6.55 -7.19 24.80
CA GLN A 128 7.13 -6.51 25.93
C GLN A 128 8.42 -7.23 26.39
N ARG A 129 9.46 -6.45 26.67
CA ARG A 129 10.68 -6.97 27.28
C ARG A 129 10.52 -7.11 28.77
N THR A 130 11.25 -8.04 29.38
CA THR A 130 11.34 -8.15 30.84
C THR A 130 12.14 -6.97 31.42
N PRO A 131 11.87 -6.56 32.69
CA PRO A 131 12.68 -5.56 33.38
C PRO A 131 14.15 -5.93 33.44
N THR A 132 15.02 -4.93 33.40
CA THR A 132 16.48 -5.12 33.49
C THR A 132 16.96 -5.28 34.93
N SER A 133 16.11 -4.90 35.90
CA SER A 133 16.35 -4.96 37.35
C SER A 133 15.19 -5.62 38.07
N HIS A 134 15.09 -5.52 39.39
CA HIS A 134 14.07 -6.14 40.24
C HIS A 134 14.09 -7.67 40.17
N GLY A 135 15.27 -8.30 40.19
CA GLY A 135 15.43 -9.75 40.21
C GLY A 135 15.22 -10.44 38.85
N GLY A 136 15.08 -9.70 37.75
CA GLY A 136 14.79 -10.26 36.43
C GLY A 136 15.93 -11.07 35.76
N GLY A 137 17.17 -10.95 36.27
CA GLY A 137 18.33 -11.59 35.67
C GLY A 137 18.71 -11.14 34.26
N PRO A 138 19.67 -11.77 33.59
CA PRO A 138 20.19 -11.36 32.28
C PRO A 138 19.33 -11.83 31.10
N VAL A 139 18.00 -11.68 31.18
CA VAL A 139 17.04 -12.21 30.19
C VAL A 139 16.10 -11.14 29.59
N PRO A 140 16.52 -9.86 29.42
CA PRO A 140 15.60 -8.77 29.09
C PRO A 140 14.95 -8.88 27.69
N ARG A 141 15.57 -9.63 26.77
CA ARG A 141 15.08 -9.75 25.38
C ARG A 141 14.72 -11.17 24.95
N HIS A 142 14.55 -12.08 25.91
CA HIS A 142 14.20 -13.47 25.65
C HIS A 142 12.72 -13.62 25.25
N ALA A 143 12.40 -14.73 24.57
CA ALA A 143 11.04 -15.01 24.09
C ALA A 143 10.05 -15.35 25.20
N GLY A 144 10.56 -15.65 26.42
CA GLY A 144 9.73 -16.09 27.54
C GLY A 144 9.27 -17.54 27.40
N SER A 145 8.25 -17.92 28.14
CA SER A 145 7.70 -19.30 28.16
C SER A 145 7.27 -19.74 26.76
N MET A 146 7.61 -20.98 26.41
CA MET A 146 7.21 -21.60 25.14
C MET A 146 5.91 -22.42 25.27
N GLY A 147 5.38 -22.54 26.46
CA GLY A 147 4.15 -23.28 26.75
C GLY A 147 4.27 -24.17 27.97
N SER A 148 3.28 -25.04 28.14
CA SER A 148 3.23 -26.04 29.21
C SER A 148 4.13 -27.25 28.90
N SER A 149 4.51 -28.04 29.93
CA SER A 149 5.43 -29.17 29.79
C SER A 149 4.75 -30.40 29.17
N THR A 150 4.25 -31.30 30.00
CA THR A 150 3.74 -32.63 29.60
C THR A 150 2.45 -32.61 28.81
N ASP A 151 1.59 -31.66 29.05
CA ASP A 151 0.34 -31.49 28.29
C ASP A 151 0.24 -30.04 27.73
N PRO A 152 0.31 -29.83 26.45
CA PRO A 152 0.19 -30.73 25.27
C PRO A 152 1.51 -31.37 24.81
N SER A 153 2.62 -31.25 25.51
CA SER A 153 3.97 -31.76 25.17
C SER A 153 4.51 -31.25 23.82
N ARG A 154 4.03 -30.09 23.37
CA ARG A 154 4.41 -29.43 22.12
C ARG A 154 4.20 -27.92 22.20
N ILE A 155 4.84 -27.20 21.30
CA ILE A 155 4.58 -25.79 21.10
C ILE A 155 3.40 -25.65 20.12
N PHE A 156 2.42 -24.84 20.46
CA PHE A 156 1.25 -24.61 19.59
C PHE A 156 1.65 -23.90 18.29
N LYS A 157 0.95 -24.24 17.20
CA LYS A 157 1.05 -23.52 15.93
C LYS A 157 0.65 -22.06 16.14
N GLY A 158 1.32 -21.15 15.41
CA GLY A 158 1.05 -19.71 15.53
C GLY A 158 1.66 -19.04 16.77
N LYS A 159 2.47 -19.74 17.58
CA LYS A 159 3.22 -19.13 18.68
C LYS A 159 4.08 -17.98 18.17
N ILE A 160 3.94 -16.81 18.80
CA ILE A 160 4.76 -15.65 18.53
C ILE A 160 6.21 -15.95 18.86
N GLY A 161 7.09 -15.84 17.87
CA GLY A 161 8.49 -16.20 17.99
C GLY A 161 9.41 -15.34 17.10
N ALA A 162 10.70 -15.53 17.30
CA ALA A 162 11.71 -14.95 16.42
C ALA A 162 11.61 -15.55 15.01
N GLY A 163 12.09 -14.81 14.01
CA GLY A 163 12.10 -15.27 12.63
C GLY A 163 12.36 -14.14 11.63
N HIS A 164 12.21 -14.44 10.35
CA HIS A 164 12.35 -13.48 9.27
C HIS A 164 11.34 -12.34 9.43
N MET A 165 11.81 -11.12 9.25
CA MET A 165 10.99 -9.91 9.31
C MET A 165 11.23 -9.07 8.06
N GLY A 166 10.13 -8.60 7.47
CA GLY A 166 10.17 -7.80 6.24
C GLY A 166 10.24 -8.67 4.97
N VAL A 167 10.37 -8.02 3.82
CA VAL A 167 10.19 -8.60 2.49
C VAL A 167 8.78 -9.18 2.30
N ASP A 168 7.85 -8.70 3.09
CA ASP A 168 6.44 -9.07 3.01
C ASP A 168 5.70 -8.12 2.10
N GLN A 169 4.68 -8.62 1.40
CA GLN A 169 3.75 -7.77 0.66
C GLN A 169 2.86 -7.02 1.64
N VAL A 170 2.93 -5.69 1.60
CA VAL A 170 2.17 -4.80 2.47
C VAL A 170 1.39 -3.81 1.64
N THR A 171 0.13 -3.59 2.00
CA THR A 171 -0.73 -2.57 1.40
C THR A 171 -0.99 -1.46 2.41
N VAL A 172 -0.63 -0.23 2.04
CA VAL A 172 -1.02 0.98 2.77
C VAL A 172 -2.23 1.56 2.08
N GLN A 173 -3.33 1.63 2.80
CA GLN A 173 -4.62 2.05 2.27
C GLN A 173 -4.86 3.53 2.51
N ASN A 174 -5.68 4.12 1.64
CA ASN A 174 -6.27 5.43 1.84
C ASN A 174 -5.25 6.57 1.87
N LEU A 175 -4.27 6.53 0.98
CA LEU A 175 -3.34 7.64 0.77
C LEU A 175 -3.94 8.65 -0.22
N SER A 176 -3.90 9.94 0.10
CA SER A 176 -4.36 10.98 -0.81
C SER A 176 -3.29 11.30 -1.86
N VAL A 177 -3.72 11.47 -3.10
CA VAL A 177 -2.89 11.97 -4.19
C VAL A 177 -2.80 13.49 -4.07
N VAL A 178 -1.59 14.02 -3.87
CA VAL A 178 -1.35 15.47 -3.71
C VAL A 178 -1.17 16.13 -5.06
N LYS A 179 -0.36 15.54 -5.94
CA LYS A 179 -0.06 16.08 -7.27
C LYS A 179 0.14 14.95 -8.27
N VAL A 180 -0.28 15.17 -9.50
CA VAL A 180 0.00 14.30 -10.64
C VAL A 180 0.74 15.11 -11.69
N ASP A 181 1.81 14.58 -12.24
CA ASP A 181 2.57 15.17 -13.32
C ASP A 181 2.58 14.17 -14.51
N PRO A 182 1.74 14.40 -15.51
CA PRO A 182 1.62 13.49 -16.65
C PRO A 182 2.84 13.48 -17.57
N GLU A 183 3.59 14.59 -17.65
CA GLU A 183 4.76 14.71 -18.54
C GLU A 183 5.90 13.83 -18.04
N LEU A 184 6.13 13.82 -16.73
CA LEU A 184 7.15 13.02 -16.07
C LEU A 184 6.63 11.65 -15.59
N ASN A 185 5.35 11.35 -15.84
CA ASN A 185 4.66 10.16 -15.30
C ASN A 185 4.83 10.01 -13.78
N MET A 186 4.79 11.12 -13.06
CA MET A 186 4.96 11.14 -11.61
C MET A 186 3.63 11.27 -10.88
N LEU A 187 3.47 10.45 -9.85
CA LEU A 187 2.39 10.51 -8.89
C LEU A 187 2.97 10.83 -7.51
N VAL A 188 2.50 11.91 -6.92
CA VAL A 188 2.91 12.35 -5.59
C VAL A 188 1.80 12.05 -4.59
N VAL A 189 2.06 11.14 -3.65
CA VAL A 189 1.08 10.71 -2.63
C VAL A 189 1.50 11.16 -1.24
N CYS A 190 0.52 11.53 -0.43
CA CYS A 190 0.73 11.92 0.95
C CYS A 190 1.12 10.70 1.79
N GLY A 191 2.19 10.83 2.58
CA GLY A 191 2.62 9.81 3.53
C GLY A 191 3.64 8.82 3.00
N ALA A 192 3.80 7.72 3.73
CA ALA A 192 4.82 6.70 3.46
C ALA A 192 4.27 5.56 2.61
N VAL A 193 5.10 5.08 1.68
CA VAL A 193 4.82 3.94 0.79
C VAL A 193 5.77 2.80 1.14
N PRO A 194 5.31 1.53 1.15
CA PRO A 194 6.15 0.38 1.47
C PRO A 194 7.34 0.22 0.52
N GLY A 195 8.41 -0.35 1.04
CA GLY A 195 9.60 -0.71 0.28
C GLY A 195 10.74 0.32 0.25
N PRO A 196 11.89 -0.06 -0.30
CA PRO A 196 13.04 0.80 -0.53
C PRO A 196 12.82 1.75 -1.72
N LYS A 197 13.74 2.70 -1.92
CA LYS A 197 13.84 3.45 -3.18
C LYS A 197 14.09 2.47 -4.33
N GLY A 198 13.47 2.71 -5.47
CA GLY A 198 13.52 1.82 -6.63
C GLY A 198 12.63 0.57 -6.51
N GLY A 199 11.90 0.40 -5.40
CA GLY A 199 10.97 -0.72 -5.22
C GLY A 199 9.73 -0.59 -6.11
N LEU A 200 9.29 -1.74 -6.65
CA LEU A 200 8.04 -1.83 -7.41
C LEU A 200 6.84 -1.66 -6.49
N VAL A 201 5.89 -0.87 -6.90
CA VAL A 201 4.61 -0.66 -6.21
C VAL A 201 3.44 -0.80 -7.17
N THR A 202 2.33 -1.29 -6.68
CA THR A 202 1.06 -1.29 -7.39
C THR A 202 0.13 -0.29 -6.73
N ILE A 203 -0.46 0.59 -7.52
CA ILE A 203 -1.34 1.66 -7.08
C ILE A 203 -2.74 1.32 -7.57
N LYS A 204 -3.71 1.35 -6.67
CA LYS A 204 -5.12 1.08 -6.97
C LYS A 204 -5.98 2.17 -6.35
N SER A 205 -7.13 2.47 -6.94
CA SER A 205 -8.13 3.30 -6.26
C SER A 205 -8.54 2.64 -4.94
N THR A 206 -8.73 3.44 -3.88
CA THR A 206 -9.06 2.90 -2.55
C THR A 206 -10.37 2.11 -2.56
N VAL A 207 -10.40 1.04 -1.77
CA VAL A 207 -11.63 0.27 -1.49
C VAL A 207 -12.50 0.96 -0.44
N LYS A 208 -11.90 1.86 0.38
CA LYS A 208 -12.63 2.58 1.43
C LYS A 208 -13.53 3.65 0.84
N VAL A 209 -14.78 3.65 1.25
CA VAL A 209 -15.75 4.67 0.85
C VAL A 209 -15.49 5.95 1.63
N HIS A 210 -15.17 7.02 0.92
CA HIS A 210 -15.10 8.36 1.47
C HIS A 210 -16.48 9.01 1.42
N LYS A 211 -17.07 9.24 2.58
CA LYS A 211 -18.24 10.12 2.66
C LYS A 211 -17.76 11.54 2.46
N VAL A 212 -18.08 12.13 1.32
CA VAL A 212 -17.90 13.57 1.10
C VAL A 212 -18.74 14.26 2.18
N LYS A 213 -18.11 14.96 3.12
CA LYS A 213 -18.83 15.84 4.03
C LYS A 213 -19.43 16.94 3.18
N GLN A 214 -20.72 16.85 2.89
CA GLN A 214 -21.45 17.97 2.31
C GLN A 214 -21.34 19.12 3.31
N ALA A 215 -20.65 20.18 2.92
CA ALA A 215 -20.59 21.40 3.71
C ALA A 215 -22.04 21.86 3.95
N GLY A 216 -22.52 21.72 5.19
CA GLY A 216 -23.88 22.09 5.58
C GLY A 216 -24.83 20.97 6.00
N ALA A 217 -24.43 19.67 5.91
CA ALA A 217 -25.37 18.56 6.18
C ALA A 217 -25.32 17.98 7.60
N ASP A 218 -24.44 18.42 8.47
CA ASP A 218 -24.27 17.87 9.83
C ASP A 218 -24.77 18.81 10.95
N ILE A 219 -25.95 19.35 10.82
CA ILE A 219 -26.67 19.78 12.01
C ILE A 219 -27.28 18.51 12.62
N SER A 220 -26.56 17.93 13.57
CA SER A 220 -27.05 16.80 14.33
C SER A 220 -28.42 17.16 14.91
N LYS A 221 -29.45 16.35 14.62
CA LYS A 221 -30.78 16.50 15.21
C LYS A 221 -30.77 16.33 16.75
N ASN A 222 -29.65 15.88 17.31
CA ASN A 222 -29.45 15.81 18.76
C ASN A 222 -28.79 17.11 19.24
N PRO A 223 -29.49 17.95 20.05
CA PRO A 223 -28.98 19.24 20.53
C PRO A 223 -27.64 19.13 21.29
N GLN A 224 -27.40 18.01 21.99
CA GLN A 224 -26.14 17.77 22.71
C GLN A 224 -24.96 17.51 21.77
N LYS A 225 -25.18 16.91 20.61
CA LYS A 225 -24.15 16.72 19.57
C LYS A 225 -23.98 17.96 18.69
N ALA A 226 -25.03 18.72 18.48
CA ALA A 226 -24.99 19.94 17.67
C ALA A 226 -24.17 21.06 18.35
N SER A 227 -24.26 21.17 19.68
CA SER A 227 -23.54 22.21 20.44
C SER A 227 -22.04 21.93 20.62
N GLY A 228 -21.58 20.71 20.33
CA GLY A 228 -20.16 20.32 20.56
C GLY A 228 -19.72 20.43 22.02
N ARG A 229 -20.61 20.81 22.94
CA ARG A 229 -20.36 20.99 24.36
C ARG A 229 -21.24 20.07 25.19
N ASN A 230 -20.61 19.29 26.06
CA ASN A 230 -21.33 18.58 27.09
C ASN A 230 -21.75 19.62 28.15
N PRO A 231 -23.07 19.88 28.39
CA PRO A 231 -23.54 20.92 29.33
C PRO A 231 -23.02 20.74 30.76
N GLN A 232 -22.77 19.49 31.16
CA GLN A 232 -22.21 19.21 32.48
C GLN A 232 -20.73 19.65 32.65
N LYS A 233 -19.95 19.72 31.57
CA LYS A 233 -18.58 20.25 31.62
C LYS A 233 -18.51 21.80 31.54
N ALA A 234 -19.54 22.44 31.01
CA ALA A 234 -19.59 23.88 30.91
C ALA A 234 -19.86 24.54 32.30
N SER A 235 -20.68 23.91 33.15
CA SER A 235 -20.99 24.40 34.48
C SER A 235 -19.83 24.24 35.48
N ALA A 236 -18.94 23.27 35.28
CA ALA A 236 -17.79 23.04 36.15
C ALA A 236 -16.60 24.01 35.89
N ARG A 237 -16.64 24.76 34.78
CA ARG A 237 -15.56 25.69 34.40
C ARG A 237 -15.79 27.15 34.82
N ASN A 238 -16.99 27.46 35.33
CA ASN A 238 -17.40 28.77 35.80
C ASN A 238 -17.61 28.83 37.33
N LYS A 239 -16.95 27.96 38.09
CA LYS A 239 -16.83 28.06 39.55
C LYS A 239 -15.39 28.25 39.93
#